data_cce57058447f08383a5eada07d51326d
#
_entry.id   cce57058447f08383a5eada07d51326d
#
_cell.length_a   1.000
_cell.length_b   1.000
_cell.length_c   1.000
_cell.angle_alpha   90.00
_cell.angle_beta   90.00
_cell.angle_gamma   90.00
#
_symmetry.space_group_name_H-M   'P 1'
#
loop_
_entity.id
_entity.type
_entity.pdbx_description
1 polymer ?
#
loop_
_entity_poly.entity_id
_entity_poly.type
_entity_poly.pdbx_seq_one_letter_code
_entity_poly.pdbx_strand_id
1 'polypeptide(L)'
;LDAMETPVVQSALPQIIGRESSTDLRRGTAIINQVQQLSQLLPSFLGGVMYGLIGIRLMMLITAACLMSAAMVECFIRLAKPLSNQDDAGICLLGVIIGDMHSATAFLLRKEPTVARLAGVCTWINLILTGFSSVSFPYIIRTTLGYDAATYGLCDGIIGIAGIAGTFIAGCFANCLKSRNAPSLLFVESLMLLPPTIAFLLPCSTQTKLIMLVLCTAVVIIAVDFLNLILVPSIQMRTPTAITGKVMAIISSLTICAQPLGQMLYGWLHAHCTVWLIL
;
A
#
# COMPACT_ATOMS: atom_id res chain seq x y z
N LEU A 1 -8.96 -9.66 -6.83
CA LEU A 1 -7.90 -10.69 -7.01
C LEU A 1 -6.62 -10.25 -6.30
N ASP A 2 -6.14 -9.04 -6.51
CA ASP A 2 -4.93 -8.46 -5.89
C ASP A 2 -4.90 -8.57 -4.34
N ALA A 3 -6.05 -8.39 -3.70
CA ALA A 3 -6.17 -8.47 -2.23
C ALA A 3 -5.94 -9.88 -1.66
N MET A 4 -6.07 -10.91 -2.49
CA MET A 4 -5.82 -12.30 -2.09
C MET A 4 -4.42 -12.78 -2.50
N GLU A 5 -3.86 -12.24 -3.56
CA GLU A 5 -2.54 -12.62 -4.08
C GLU A 5 -1.42 -12.28 -3.09
N THR A 6 -1.39 -11.06 -2.57
CA THR A 6 -0.34 -10.59 -1.65
C THR A 6 -0.17 -11.47 -0.40
N PRO A 7 -1.24 -11.81 0.37
CA PRO A 7 -1.09 -12.69 1.53
C PRO A 7 -0.70 -14.12 1.17
N VAL A 8 -1.13 -14.64 0.02
CA VAL A 8 -0.77 -15.97 -0.44
C VAL A 8 0.73 -16.04 -0.78
N VAL A 9 1.24 -15.09 -1.54
CA VAL A 9 2.66 -15.00 -1.91
C VAL A 9 3.53 -14.82 -0.65
N GLN A 10 3.13 -13.95 0.27
CA GLN A 10 3.86 -13.73 1.53
C GLN A 10 3.85 -14.97 2.45
N SER A 11 2.81 -15.79 2.41
CA SER A 11 2.73 -17.04 3.18
C SER A 11 3.50 -18.19 2.53
N ALA A 12 3.64 -18.20 1.21
CA ALA A 12 4.39 -19.21 0.46
C ALA A 12 5.91 -18.99 0.52
N LEU A 13 6.36 -17.74 0.68
CA LEU A 13 7.77 -17.38 0.69
C LEU A 13 8.64 -18.15 1.69
N PRO A 14 8.23 -18.34 2.97
CA PRO A 14 8.98 -19.13 3.94
C PRO A 14 9.05 -20.62 3.62
N GLN A 15 8.10 -21.12 2.80
CA GLN A 15 8.07 -22.52 2.37
C GLN A 15 9.01 -22.78 1.20
N ILE A 16 9.24 -21.77 0.35
CA ILE A 16 10.10 -21.85 -0.84
C ILE A 16 11.57 -21.66 -0.48
N ILE A 17 11.88 -20.69 0.41
CA ILE A 17 13.28 -20.31 0.72
C ILE A 17 13.88 -21.19 1.82
N GLY A 18 13.04 -21.92 2.60
CA GLY A 18 13.52 -22.66 3.76
C GLY A 18 13.71 -21.76 4.99
N ARG A 19 13.43 -22.30 6.17
CA ARG A 19 13.40 -21.56 7.45
C ARG A 19 14.79 -21.23 8.04
N GLU A 20 15.87 -21.66 7.40
CA GLU A 20 17.20 -21.61 8.03
C GLU A 20 17.94 -20.28 7.90
N SER A 21 17.53 -19.39 6.98
CA SER A 21 18.21 -18.11 6.77
C SER A 21 17.25 -16.93 6.88
N SER A 22 17.31 -16.22 7.99
CA SER A 22 16.58 -14.95 8.17
C SER A 22 17.00 -13.87 7.15
N THR A 23 18.21 -13.97 6.63
CA THR A 23 18.77 -13.05 5.62
C THR A 23 18.13 -13.28 4.25
N ASP A 24 17.94 -14.56 3.86
CA ASP A 24 17.36 -14.90 2.58
C ASP A 24 15.84 -14.62 2.55
N LEU A 25 15.16 -14.78 3.68
CA LEU A 25 13.77 -14.39 3.82
C LEU A 25 13.58 -12.88 3.65
N ARG A 26 14.47 -12.06 4.24
CA ARG A 26 14.46 -10.60 4.06
C ARG A 26 14.75 -10.20 2.61
N ARG A 27 15.71 -10.85 1.96
CA ARG A 27 16.00 -10.63 0.53
C ARG A 27 14.81 -11.00 -0.36
N GLY A 28 14.19 -12.16 -0.12
CA GLY A 28 13.00 -12.60 -0.85
C GLY A 28 11.83 -11.62 -0.70
N THR A 29 11.55 -11.17 0.52
CA THR A 29 10.52 -10.16 0.77
C THR A 29 10.85 -8.82 0.08
N ALA A 30 12.11 -8.40 0.11
CA ALA A 30 12.54 -7.18 -0.58
C ALA A 30 12.35 -7.28 -2.10
N ILE A 31 12.69 -8.42 -2.70
CA ILE A 31 12.49 -8.67 -4.15
C ILE A 31 10.99 -8.63 -4.50
N ILE A 32 10.15 -9.29 -3.71
CA ILE A 32 8.69 -9.26 -3.93
C ILE A 32 8.16 -7.83 -3.88
N ASN A 33 8.56 -7.06 -2.87
CA ASN A 33 8.14 -5.66 -2.75
C ASN A 33 8.65 -4.81 -3.92
N GLN A 34 9.88 -5.02 -4.39
CA GLN A 34 10.41 -4.33 -5.58
C GLN A 34 9.62 -4.68 -6.84
N VAL A 35 9.28 -5.95 -7.05
CA VAL A 35 8.46 -6.40 -8.18
C VAL A 35 7.06 -5.77 -8.11
N GLN A 36 6.45 -5.74 -6.93
CA GLN A 36 5.14 -5.10 -6.74
C GLN A 36 5.18 -3.60 -7.04
N GLN A 37 6.18 -2.88 -6.56
CA GLN A 37 6.36 -1.45 -6.85
C GLN A 37 6.55 -1.21 -8.35
N LEU A 38 7.38 -2.03 -9.00
CA LEU A 38 7.60 -1.94 -10.44
C LEU A 38 6.31 -2.21 -11.24
N SER A 39 5.52 -3.20 -10.80
CA SER A 39 4.25 -3.57 -11.42
C SER A 39 3.18 -2.48 -11.30
N GLN A 40 3.25 -1.63 -10.28
CA GLN A 40 2.35 -0.49 -10.14
C GLN A 40 2.78 0.72 -10.98
N LEU A 41 4.10 0.91 -11.15
CA LEU A 41 4.63 2.04 -11.91
C LEU A 41 4.54 1.87 -13.43
N LEU A 42 4.90 0.67 -13.92
CA LEU A 42 4.92 0.42 -15.36
C LEU A 42 3.60 0.76 -16.05
N PRO A 43 2.42 0.40 -15.52
CA PRO A 43 1.15 0.78 -16.12
C PRO A 43 0.90 2.28 -16.15
N SER A 44 1.31 3.04 -15.15
CA SER A 44 1.12 4.49 -15.10
C SER A 44 1.90 5.19 -16.23
N PHE A 45 3.15 4.79 -16.47
CA PHE A 45 3.95 5.35 -17.56
C PHE A 45 3.59 4.79 -18.95
N LEU A 46 3.53 3.46 -19.04
CA LEU A 46 3.33 2.79 -20.32
C LEU A 46 1.87 2.84 -20.79
N GLY A 47 0.93 2.82 -19.85
CA GLY A 47 -0.49 2.75 -20.15
C GLY A 47 -0.98 3.91 -21.02
N GLY A 48 -0.57 5.14 -20.70
CA GLY A 48 -0.93 6.33 -21.48
C GLY A 48 -0.32 6.33 -22.89
N VAL A 49 0.96 5.96 -22.99
CA VAL A 49 1.69 5.87 -24.27
C VAL A 49 1.13 4.73 -25.13
N MET A 50 0.95 3.55 -24.54
CA MET A 50 0.39 2.39 -25.24
C MET A 50 -1.04 2.63 -25.69
N TYR A 51 -1.87 3.26 -24.85
CA TYR A 51 -3.23 3.62 -25.24
C TYR A 51 -3.25 4.54 -26.48
N GLY A 52 -2.35 5.52 -26.53
CA GLY A 52 -2.22 6.43 -27.67
C GLY A 52 -1.71 5.75 -28.96
N LEU A 53 -0.84 4.75 -28.85
CA LEU A 53 -0.21 4.08 -29.99
C LEU A 53 -1.02 2.89 -30.52
N ILE A 54 -1.60 2.09 -29.64
CA ILE A 54 -2.16 0.77 -29.99
C ILE A 54 -3.69 0.75 -29.85
N GLY A 55 -4.26 1.71 -29.15
CA GLY A 55 -5.69 1.77 -28.89
C GLY A 55 -6.18 0.71 -27.88
N ILE A 56 -7.39 0.91 -27.37
CA ILE A 56 -7.95 0.11 -26.27
C ILE A 56 -8.13 -1.36 -26.61
N ARG A 57 -8.49 -1.70 -27.86
CA ARG A 57 -8.80 -3.10 -28.25
C ARG A 57 -7.57 -3.99 -28.16
N LEU A 58 -6.44 -3.53 -28.72
CA LEU A 58 -5.20 -4.30 -28.72
C LEU A 58 -4.58 -4.36 -27.31
N MET A 59 -4.73 -3.27 -26.54
CA MET A 59 -4.31 -3.24 -25.15
C MET A 59 -5.07 -4.27 -24.29
N MET A 60 -6.38 -4.41 -24.46
CA MET A 60 -7.17 -5.44 -23.77
C MET A 60 -6.75 -6.86 -24.16
N LEU A 61 -6.43 -7.11 -25.45
CA LEU A 61 -5.95 -8.41 -25.92
C LEU A 61 -4.57 -8.75 -25.30
N ILE A 62 -3.65 -7.80 -25.27
CA ILE A 62 -2.33 -7.98 -24.62
C ILE A 62 -2.50 -8.29 -23.15
N THR A 63 -3.35 -7.54 -22.44
CA THR A 63 -3.63 -7.78 -21.01
C THR A 63 -4.21 -9.18 -20.78
N ALA A 64 -5.17 -9.59 -21.59
CA ALA A 64 -5.75 -10.94 -21.52
C ALA A 64 -4.70 -12.02 -21.77
N ALA A 65 -3.83 -11.85 -22.77
CA ALA A 65 -2.74 -12.78 -23.06
C ALA A 65 -1.73 -12.87 -21.90
N CYS A 66 -1.37 -11.73 -21.29
CA CYS A 66 -0.50 -11.70 -20.12
C CYS A 66 -1.13 -12.41 -18.91
N LEU A 67 -2.42 -12.19 -18.64
CA LEU A 67 -3.13 -12.88 -17.56
C LEU A 67 -3.20 -14.40 -17.79
N MET A 68 -3.47 -14.82 -19.03
CA MET A 68 -3.48 -16.25 -19.38
C MET A 68 -2.09 -16.87 -19.21
N SER A 69 -1.03 -16.18 -19.61
CA SER A 69 0.34 -16.67 -19.42
C SER A 69 0.73 -16.76 -17.95
N ALA A 70 0.33 -15.78 -17.13
CA ALA A 70 0.54 -15.80 -15.68
C ALA A 70 -0.17 -16.99 -15.04
N ALA A 71 -1.46 -17.22 -15.37
CA ALA A 71 -2.21 -18.36 -14.88
C ALA A 71 -1.59 -19.71 -15.29
N MET A 72 -1.05 -19.81 -16.52
CA MET A 72 -0.30 -20.99 -16.93
C MET A 72 0.95 -21.23 -16.09
N VAL A 73 1.72 -20.18 -15.80
CA VAL A 73 2.93 -20.30 -14.98
C VAL A 73 2.56 -20.71 -13.54
N GLU A 74 1.49 -20.17 -12.96
CA GLU A 74 1.00 -20.57 -11.64
C GLU A 74 0.63 -22.05 -11.56
N CYS A 75 0.07 -22.64 -12.61
CA CYS A 75 -0.23 -24.07 -12.66
C CYS A 75 1.01 -24.97 -12.55
N PHE A 76 2.19 -24.47 -12.88
CA PHE A 76 3.45 -25.21 -12.76
C PHE A 76 4.08 -25.12 -11.36
N ILE A 77 3.61 -24.19 -10.51
CA ILE A 77 4.13 -24.04 -9.15
C ILE A 77 3.58 -25.18 -8.28
N ARG A 78 4.44 -26.11 -7.91
CA ARG A 78 4.11 -27.18 -6.94
C ARG A 78 4.48 -26.71 -5.54
N LEU A 79 3.50 -26.23 -4.78
CA LEU A 79 3.67 -26.00 -3.36
C LEU A 79 3.67 -27.34 -2.62
N ALA A 80 4.62 -27.55 -1.69
CA ALA A 80 4.57 -28.67 -0.78
C ALA A 80 3.25 -28.60 -0.01
N LYS A 81 2.52 -29.74 0.04
CA LYS A 81 1.29 -29.83 0.84
C LYS A 81 1.62 -29.36 2.27
N PRO A 82 0.86 -28.43 2.85
CA PRO A 82 0.99 -28.13 4.26
C PRO A 82 0.78 -29.45 5.00
N LEU A 83 1.62 -29.72 6.02
CA LEU A 83 1.42 -30.82 6.96
C LEU A 83 0.14 -30.50 7.76
N SER A 84 -1.00 -30.75 7.13
CA SER A 84 -2.30 -30.77 7.81
C SER A 84 -2.32 -32.01 8.64
N ASN A 85 -2.39 -31.88 9.94
CA ASN A 85 -2.79 -32.97 10.81
C ASN A 85 -4.15 -33.48 10.32
N GLN A 86 -4.20 -34.75 9.97
CA GLN A 86 -5.29 -35.45 9.27
C GLN A 86 -6.56 -35.66 10.12
N ASP A 87 -6.74 -34.93 11.24
CA ASP A 87 -7.87 -35.14 12.16
C ASP A 87 -9.05 -34.16 11.98
N ASP A 88 -9.01 -33.26 10.99
CA ASP A 88 -10.07 -32.25 10.78
C ASP A 88 -11.05 -32.56 9.63
N ALA A 89 -11.31 -33.83 9.35
CA ALA A 89 -12.36 -34.26 8.44
C ALA A 89 -13.75 -34.07 9.06
N GLY A 90 -14.23 -32.84 9.15
CA GLY A 90 -15.57 -32.53 9.64
C GLY A 90 -15.79 -31.14 10.20
N ILE A 91 -14.74 -30.33 10.33
CA ILE A 91 -14.87 -28.98 10.86
C ILE A 91 -15.37 -28.06 9.72
N CYS A 92 -16.53 -27.43 9.93
CA CYS A 92 -17.07 -26.46 9.02
C CYS A 92 -16.02 -25.34 8.79
N LEU A 93 -15.57 -25.15 7.54
CA LEU A 93 -14.53 -24.17 7.18
C LEU A 93 -14.83 -22.78 7.75
N LEU A 94 -16.10 -22.41 7.81
CA LEU A 94 -16.61 -21.19 8.44
C LEU A 94 -16.32 -21.14 9.95
N GLY A 95 -16.43 -22.25 10.66
CA GLY A 95 -16.15 -22.33 12.10
C GLY A 95 -14.67 -22.10 12.40
N VAL A 96 -13.78 -22.63 11.56
CA VAL A 96 -12.33 -22.40 11.68
C VAL A 96 -12.00 -20.93 11.41
N ILE A 97 -12.53 -20.36 10.34
CA ILE A 97 -12.31 -18.93 9.99
C ILE A 97 -12.80 -18.01 11.12
N ILE A 98 -14.01 -18.24 11.64
CA ILE A 98 -14.57 -17.43 12.72
C ILE A 98 -13.76 -17.60 14.00
N GLY A 99 -13.35 -18.82 14.35
CA GLY A 99 -12.49 -19.09 15.49
C GLY A 99 -11.12 -18.42 15.38
N ASP A 100 -10.54 -18.43 14.19
CA ASP A 100 -9.27 -17.79 13.90
C ASP A 100 -9.38 -16.27 13.98
N MET A 101 -10.42 -15.68 13.41
CA MET A 101 -10.70 -14.24 13.54
C MET A 101 -10.95 -13.84 14.99
N HIS A 102 -11.72 -14.62 15.75
CA HIS A 102 -11.97 -14.34 17.15
C HIS A 102 -10.68 -14.41 17.98
N SER A 103 -9.84 -15.41 17.76
CA SER A 103 -8.58 -15.58 18.49
C SER A 103 -7.60 -14.43 18.21
N ALA A 104 -7.47 -14.03 16.95
CA ALA A 104 -6.60 -12.93 16.57
C ALA A 104 -7.14 -11.56 17.02
N THR A 105 -8.46 -11.34 16.95
CA THR A 105 -9.10 -10.13 17.49
C THR A 105 -8.99 -10.05 19.00
N ALA A 106 -9.18 -11.16 19.71
CA ALA A 106 -8.99 -11.22 21.17
C ALA A 106 -7.53 -10.95 21.56
N PHE A 107 -6.57 -11.43 20.78
CA PHE A 107 -5.16 -11.10 20.97
C PHE A 107 -4.89 -9.60 20.80
N LEU A 108 -5.37 -9.01 19.70
CA LEU A 108 -5.21 -7.59 19.41
C LEU A 108 -5.79 -6.70 20.53
N LEU A 109 -7.01 -7.00 20.98
CA LEU A 109 -7.72 -6.12 21.91
C LEU A 109 -7.35 -6.33 23.37
N ARG A 110 -7.00 -7.58 23.76
CA ARG A 110 -6.82 -7.94 25.18
C ARG A 110 -5.39 -8.23 25.60
N LYS A 111 -4.59 -8.87 24.72
CA LYS A 111 -3.23 -9.30 25.10
C LYS A 111 -2.16 -8.27 24.74
N GLU A 112 -2.27 -7.65 23.58
CA GLU A 112 -1.26 -6.72 23.07
C GLU A 112 -1.90 -5.44 22.51
N PRO A 113 -2.36 -4.53 23.36
CA PRO A 113 -2.99 -3.28 22.92
C PRO A 113 -2.06 -2.39 22.10
N THR A 114 -0.75 -2.58 22.20
CA THR A 114 0.24 -1.88 21.37
C THR A 114 0.12 -2.28 19.90
N VAL A 115 -0.09 -3.58 19.62
CA VAL A 115 -0.28 -4.09 18.25
C VAL A 115 -1.59 -3.54 17.67
N ALA A 116 -2.65 -3.48 18.47
CA ALA A 116 -3.92 -2.88 18.05
C ALA A 116 -3.78 -1.39 17.70
N ARG A 117 -3.01 -0.63 18.49
CA ARG A 117 -2.71 0.79 18.20
C ARG A 117 -1.92 0.94 16.90
N LEU A 118 -0.89 0.12 16.69
CA LEU A 118 -0.11 0.13 15.45
C LEU A 118 -0.97 -0.22 14.24
N ALA A 119 -1.84 -1.23 14.35
CA ALA A 119 -2.80 -1.58 13.33
C ALA A 119 -3.77 -0.43 13.02
N GLY A 120 -4.27 0.25 14.05
CA GLY A 120 -5.10 1.45 13.91
C GLY A 120 -4.38 2.58 13.15
N VAL A 121 -3.11 2.82 13.45
CA VAL A 121 -2.30 3.82 12.74
C VAL A 121 -2.14 3.43 11.27
N CYS A 122 -1.81 2.17 10.97
CA CYS A 122 -1.73 1.69 9.58
C CYS A 122 -3.05 1.87 8.83
N THR A 123 -4.17 1.52 9.46
CA THR A 123 -5.51 1.67 8.87
C THR A 123 -5.84 3.14 8.61
N TRP A 124 -5.53 4.02 9.55
CA TRP A 124 -5.76 5.46 9.45
C TRP A 124 -4.93 6.11 8.33
N ILE A 125 -3.63 5.77 8.25
CA ILE A 125 -2.75 6.24 7.17
C ILE A 125 -3.30 5.80 5.80
N ASN A 126 -3.70 4.53 5.66
CA ASN A 126 -4.26 4.04 4.41
C ASN A 126 -5.58 4.71 4.04
N LEU A 127 -6.45 4.99 5.01
CA LEU A 127 -7.70 5.71 4.78
C LEU A 127 -7.43 7.09 4.18
N ILE A 128 -6.55 7.87 4.82
CA ILE A 128 -6.23 9.23 4.39
C ILE A 128 -5.44 9.22 3.08
N LEU A 129 -4.36 8.45 3.03
CA LEU A 129 -3.44 8.47 1.89
C LEU A 129 -4.08 7.96 0.61
N THR A 130 -4.82 6.83 0.68
CA THR A 130 -5.49 6.28 -0.50
C THR A 130 -6.64 7.18 -0.95
N GLY A 131 -7.41 7.75 -0.01
CA GLY A 131 -8.44 8.74 -0.33
C GLY A 131 -7.86 9.97 -1.01
N PHE A 132 -6.76 10.51 -0.48
CA PHE A 132 -6.05 11.63 -1.07
C PHE A 132 -5.49 11.30 -2.45
N SER A 133 -4.72 10.25 -2.59
CA SER A 133 -4.04 9.91 -3.86
C SER A 133 -5.01 9.51 -4.97
N SER A 134 -6.10 8.79 -4.64
CA SER A 134 -7.04 8.30 -5.64
C SER A 134 -8.12 9.32 -6.02
N VAL A 135 -8.46 10.25 -5.12
CA VAL A 135 -9.57 11.20 -5.35
C VAL A 135 -9.07 12.64 -5.38
N SER A 136 -8.41 13.11 -4.30
CA SER A 136 -8.02 14.52 -4.19
C SER A 136 -6.95 14.92 -5.19
N PHE A 137 -5.92 14.12 -5.32
CA PHE A 137 -4.78 14.44 -6.18
C PHE A 137 -5.20 14.62 -7.65
N PRO A 138 -5.91 13.66 -8.30
CA PRO A 138 -6.42 13.86 -9.65
C PRO A 138 -7.45 14.99 -9.76
N TYR A 139 -8.34 15.15 -8.76
CA TYR A 139 -9.33 16.21 -8.75
C TYR A 139 -8.69 17.61 -8.71
N ILE A 140 -7.70 17.81 -7.85
CA ILE A 140 -7.00 19.09 -7.72
C ILE A 140 -6.28 19.44 -9.03
N ILE A 141 -5.54 18.51 -9.62
CA ILE A 141 -4.78 18.79 -10.85
C ILE A 141 -5.69 19.03 -12.04
N ARG A 142 -6.71 18.18 -12.24
CA ARG A 142 -7.54 18.23 -13.44
C ARG A 142 -8.69 19.23 -13.35
N THR A 143 -9.36 19.29 -12.19
CA THR A 143 -10.57 20.11 -12.04
C THR A 143 -10.27 21.48 -11.45
N THR A 144 -9.42 21.55 -10.41
CA THR A 144 -9.14 22.83 -9.75
C THR A 144 -8.08 23.65 -10.47
N LEU A 145 -6.98 23.00 -10.88
CA LEU A 145 -5.89 23.69 -11.60
C LEU A 145 -6.08 23.71 -13.11
N GLY A 146 -6.98 22.89 -13.66
CA GLY A 146 -7.35 22.88 -15.07
C GLY A 146 -6.31 22.25 -16.00
N TYR A 147 -5.38 21.44 -15.48
CA TYR A 147 -4.39 20.74 -16.30
C TYR A 147 -4.98 19.54 -17.04
N ASP A 148 -4.32 19.17 -18.13
CA ASP A 148 -4.68 18.02 -18.96
C ASP A 148 -4.30 16.67 -18.32
N ALA A 149 -4.76 15.59 -18.93
CA ALA A 149 -4.48 14.24 -18.46
C ALA A 149 -2.99 13.87 -18.59
N ALA A 150 -2.27 14.44 -19.55
CA ALA A 150 -0.84 14.19 -19.73
C ALA A 150 -0.03 14.78 -18.58
N THR A 151 -0.34 16.01 -18.17
CA THR A 151 0.29 16.65 -17.00
C THR A 151 0.00 15.87 -15.71
N TYR A 152 -1.25 15.40 -15.52
CA TYR A 152 -1.58 14.54 -14.39
C TYR A 152 -0.74 13.27 -14.40
N GLY A 153 -0.62 12.57 -15.53
CA GLY A 153 0.18 11.36 -15.65
C GLY A 153 1.66 11.59 -15.37
N LEU A 154 2.22 12.72 -15.77
CA LEU A 154 3.60 13.11 -15.42
C LEU A 154 3.76 13.32 -13.90
N CYS A 155 2.82 14.02 -13.27
CA CYS A 155 2.83 14.24 -11.82
C CYS A 155 2.72 12.92 -11.04
N ASP A 156 1.82 12.05 -11.44
CA ASP A 156 1.64 10.71 -10.85
C ASP A 156 2.89 9.86 -11.04
N GLY A 157 3.51 9.93 -12.22
CA GLY A 157 4.79 9.30 -12.50
C GLY A 157 5.93 9.78 -11.59
N ILE A 158 6.04 11.07 -11.32
CA ILE A 158 7.04 11.63 -10.38
C ILE A 158 6.82 11.08 -8.98
N ILE A 159 5.57 11.02 -8.53
CA ILE A 159 5.21 10.43 -7.23
C ILE A 159 5.57 8.94 -7.17
N GLY A 160 5.31 8.21 -8.25
CA GLY A 160 5.69 6.82 -8.35
C GLY A 160 7.21 6.60 -8.27
N ILE A 161 8.01 7.43 -8.94
CA ILE A 161 9.48 7.40 -8.82
C ILE A 161 9.90 7.72 -7.40
N ALA A 162 9.25 8.68 -6.74
CA ALA A 162 9.51 9.02 -5.34
C ALA A 162 9.25 7.82 -4.41
N GLY A 163 8.19 7.05 -4.64
CA GLY A 163 7.88 5.81 -3.90
C GLY A 163 8.97 4.75 -4.07
N ILE A 164 9.46 4.50 -5.30
CA ILE A 164 10.59 3.58 -5.50
C ILE A 164 11.84 4.08 -4.77
N ALA A 165 12.19 5.35 -4.94
CA ALA A 165 13.34 5.95 -4.29
C ALA A 165 13.19 5.87 -2.76
N GLY A 166 11.99 6.15 -2.24
CA GLY A 166 11.63 6.04 -0.82
C GLY A 166 11.86 4.65 -0.27
N THR A 167 11.30 3.63 -0.93
CA THR A 167 11.47 2.22 -0.54
C THR A 167 12.95 1.80 -0.57
N PHE A 168 13.70 2.21 -1.60
CA PHE A 168 15.12 1.90 -1.72
C PHE A 168 15.94 2.57 -0.59
N ILE A 169 15.73 3.86 -0.39
CA ILE A 169 16.42 4.64 0.67
C ILE A 169 16.05 4.07 2.05
N ALA A 170 14.76 3.83 2.30
CA ALA A 170 14.29 3.24 3.55
C ALA A 170 14.95 1.86 3.81
N GLY A 171 15.11 1.04 2.76
CA GLY A 171 15.84 -0.23 2.84
C GLY A 171 17.30 -0.07 3.24
N CYS A 172 18.00 0.92 2.68
CA CYS A 172 19.39 1.22 3.06
C CYS A 172 19.52 1.66 4.53
N PHE A 173 18.54 2.41 5.03
CA PHE A 173 18.51 2.92 6.40
C PHE A 173 17.76 2.01 7.38
N ALA A 174 17.32 0.82 6.98
CA ALA A 174 16.51 -0.10 7.78
C ALA A 174 17.12 -0.41 9.17
N ASN A 175 18.45 -0.47 9.27
CA ASN A 175 19.15 -0.73 10.53
C ASN A 175 19.11 0.47 11.50
N CYS A 176 18.94 1.69 10.99
CA CYS A 176 18.86 2.92 11.78
C CYS A 176 17.44 3.25 12.21
N LEU A 177 16.43 2.65 11.57
CA LEU A 177 15.03 2.89 11.81
C LEU A 177 14.55 2.13 13.05
N LYS A 178 14.12 2.88 14.06
CA LYS A 178 13.56 2.34 15.31
C LYS A 178 12.08 2.76 15.42
N SER A 179 11.28 1.97 16.12
CA SER A 179 9.87 2.31 16.38
C SER A 179 9.67 3.67 17.05
N ARG A 180 10.72 4.17 17.73
CA ARG A 180 10.74 5.51 18.33
C ARG A 180 10.69 6.63 17.27
N ASN A 181 11.05 6.37 16.03
CA ASN A 181 11.08 7.35 14.95
C ASN A 181 9.73 7.50 14.24
N ALA A 182 8.76 6.60 14.49
CA ALA A 182 7.44 6.64 13.86
C ALA A 182 6.68 7.96 14.11
N PRO A 183 6.64 8.52 15.34
CA PRO A 183 5.95 9.80 15.56
C PRO A 183 6.58 10.97 14.80
N SER A 184 7.90 11.01 14.64
CA SER A 184 8.56 12.07 13.89
C SER A 184 8.27 11.98 12.38
N LEU A 185 8.11 10.79 11.82
CA LEU A 185 7.71 10.60 10.42
C LEU A 185 6.27 11.04 10.20
N LEU A 186 5.35 10.69 11.10
CA LEU A 186 3.95 11.18 11.06
C LEU A 186 3.89 12.71 11.15
N PHE A 187 4.75 13.32 11.97
CA PHE A 187 4.86 14.77 12.06
C PHE A 187 5.36 15.38 10.74
N VAL A 188 6.36 14.76 10.11
CA VAL A 188 6.85 15.19 8.78
C VAL A 188 5.74 15.09 7.73
N GLU A 189 4.97 14.00 7.69
CA GLU A 189 3.82 13.86 6.79
C GLU A 189 2.82 15.00 6.95
N SER A 190 2.43 15.29 8.20
CA SER A 190 1.49 16.38 8.51
C SER A 190 2.07 17.74 8.15
N LEU A 191 3.37 17.96 8.39
CA LEU A 191 4.05 19.22 8.09
C LEU A 191 4.15 19.46 6.58
N MET A 192 4.33 18.38 5.78
CA MET A 192 4.46 18.48 4.33
C MET A 192 3.15 18.81 3.61
N LEU A 193 2.01 18.70 4.28
CA LEU A 193 0.73 19.16 3.73
C LEU A 193 0.51 20.68 3.91
N LEU A 194 1.24 21.34 4.80
CA LEU A 194 1.11 22.79 5.01
C LEU A 194 1.54 23.65 3.80
N PRO A 195 2.69 23.41 3.13
CA PRO A 195 3.10 24.26 2.01
C PRO A 195 2.09 24.28 0.85
N PRO A 196 1.53 23.16 0.35
CA PRO A 196 0.50 23.23 -0.66
C PRO A 196 -0.77 23.92 -0.15
N THR A 197 -1.20 23.67 1.10
CA THR A 197 -2.34 24.36 1.71
C THR A 197 -2.16 25.89 1.68
N ILE A 198 -1.00 26.38 2.07
CA ILE A 198 -0.65 27.81 2.05
C ILE A 198 -0.63 28.33 0.60
N ALA A 199 -0.08 27.56 -0.35
CA ALA A 199 -0.05 27.96 -1.75
C ALA A 199 -1.46 28.08 -2.36
N PHE A 200 -2.42 27.28 -1.90
CA PHE A 200 -3.82 27.39 -2.33
C PHE A 200 -4.57 28.55 -1.67
N LEU A 201 -4.18 28.95 -0.44
CA LEU A 201 -4.72 30.14 0.24
C LEU A 201 -4.24 31.44 -0.37
N LEU A 202 -2.97 31.49 -0.81
CA LEU A 202 -2.37 32.69 -1.39
C LEU A 202 -2.67 32.79 -2.89
N PRO A 203 -2.66 33.98 -3.49
CA PRO A 203 -2.82 34.19 -4.92
C PRO A 203 -1.56 33.78 -5.70
N CYS A 204 -1.08 32.56 -5.48
CA CYS A 204 0.07 31.98 -6.19
C CYS A 204 -0.30 31.58 -7.60
N SER A 205 0.71 31.50 -8.50
CA SER A 205 0.52 31.00 -9.85
C SER A 205 0.09 29.51 -9.84
N THR A 206 -0.66 29.12 -10.86
CA THR A 206 -1.12 27.73 -11.02
C THR A 206 0.05 26.74 -11.07
N GLN A 207 1.15 27.13 -11.70
CA GLN A 207 2.36 26.32 -11.74
C GLN A 207 3.01 26.13 -10.36
N THR A 208 3.06 27.20 -9.55
CA THR A 208 3.60 27.11 -8.19
C THR A 208 2.77 26.15 -7.32
N LYS A 209 1.44 26.23 -7.43
CA LYS A 209 0.52 25.31 -6.73
C LYS A 209 0.75 23.85 -7.12
N LEU A 210 0.91 23.59 -8.43
CA LEU A 210 1.18 22.24 -8.93
C LEU A 210 2.52 21.71 -8.42
N ILE A 211 3.59 22.50 -8.55
CA ILE A 211 4.94 22.09 -8.12
C ILE A 211 4.96 21.81 -6.61
N MET A 212 4.37 22.69 -5.80
CA MET A 212 4.28 22.50 -4.35
C MET A 212 3.50 21.24 -4.00
N LEU A 213 2.36 21.00 -4.65
CA LEU A 213 1.54 19.82 -4.43
C LEU A 213 2.33 18.55 -4.73
N VAL A 214 2.96 18.45 -5.90
CA VAL A 214 3.70 17.26 -6.34
C VAL A 214 4.92 16.99 -5.46
N LEU A 215 5.74 18.02 -5.18
CA LEU A 215 6.94 17.85 -4.36
C LEU A 215 6.60 17.44 -2.92
N CYS A 216 5.61 18.08 -2.31
CA CYS A 216 5.20 17.73 -0.95
C CYS A 216 4.59 16.34 -0.89
N THR A 217 3.74 15.96 -1.87
CA THR A 217 3.19 14.60 -1.95
C THR A 217 4.30 13.56 -2.14
N ALA A 218 5.31 13.83 -2.96
CA ALA A 218 6.46 12.95 -3.13
C ALA A 218 7.20 12.71 -1.80
N VAL A 219 7.41 13.76 -1.00
CA VAL A 219 8.04 13.63 0.33
C VAL A 219 7.15 12.83 1.29
N VAL A 220 5.83 13.03 1.25
CA VAL A 220 4.87 12.25 2.05
C VAL A 220 4.94 10.76 1.70
N ILE A 221 4.98 10.40 0.42
CA ILE A 221 5.10 8.99 0.00
C ILE A 221 6.40 8.37 0.51
N ILE A 222 7.52 9.08 0.40
CA ILE A 222 8.80 8.62 0.96
C ILE A 222 8.68 8.39 2.49
N ALA A 223 8.08 9.32 3.22
CA ALA A 223 7.90 9.19 4.67
C ALA A 223 7.00 7.99 5.04
N VAL A 224 5.96 7.72 4.25
CA VAL A 224 5.08 6.54 4.40
C VAL A 224 5.83 5.24 4.17
N ASP A 225 6.74 5.18 3.19
CA ASP A 225 7.59 4.01 2.97
C ASP A 225 8.48 3.72 4.19
N PHE A 226 9.08 4.76 4.79
CA PHE A 226 9.82 4.63 6.03
C PHE A 226 8.93 4.15 7.19
N LEU A 227 7.71 4.66 7.31
CA LEU A 227 6.75 4.23 8.32
C LEU A 227 6.37 2.76 8.15
N ASN A 228 6.10 2.30 6.94
CA ASN A 228 5.77 0.91 6.66
C ASN A 228 6.92 -0.03 7.07
N LEU A 229 8.19 0.37 6.82
CA LEU A 229 9.35 -0.41 7.26
C LEU A 229 9.50 -0.48 8.78
N ILE A 230 8.95 0.46 9.53
CA ILE A 230 8.93 0.46 10.99
C ILE A 230 7.73 -0.32 11.54
N LEU A 231 6.53 -0.03 11.01
CA LEU A 231 5.27 -0.49 11.59
C LEU A 231 5.07 -2.00 11.37
N VAL A 232 5.25 -2.49 10.14
CA VAL A 232 5.00 -3.88 9.78
C VAL A 232 5.91 -4.84 10.57
N PRO A 233 7.24 -4.68 10.60
CA PRO A 233 8.10 -5.53 11.42
C PRO A 233 7.82 -5.40 12.92
N SER A 234 7.47 -4.21 13.40
CA SER A 234 7.14 -3.99 14.82
C SER A 234 5.91 -4.79 15.25
N ILE A 235 4.90 -4.91 14.39
CA ILE A 235 3.72 -5.75 14.58
C ILE A 235 4.13 -7.22 14.58
N GLN A 236 4.90 -7.66 13.59
CA GLN A 236 5.32 -9.05 13.44
C GLN A 236 6.17 -9.52 14.63
N MET A 237 7.10 -8.70 15.12
CA MET A 237 7.98 -9.04 16.25
C MET A 237 7.22 -9.15 17.58
N ARG A 238 6.11 -8.42 17.76
CA ARG A 238 5.28 -8.46 18.97
C ARG A 238 4.20 -9.54 18.93
N THR A 239 4.00 -10.16 17.78
CA THR A 239 2.97 -11.19 17.59
C THR A 239 3.61 -12.57 17.64
N PRO A 240 3.10 -13.51 18.47
CA PRO A 240 3.59 -14.88 18.49
C PRO A 240 3.50 -15.53 17.11
N THR A 241 4.55 -16.28 16.72
CA THR A 241 4.67 -16.90 15.39
C THR A 241 3.47 -17.75 14.98
N ALA A 242 2.83 -18.42 15.95
CA ALA A 242 1.66 -19.27 15.71
C ALA A 242 0.42 -18.51 15.19
N ILE A 243 0.30 -17.22 15.51
CA ILE A 243 -0.88 -16.40 15.13
C ILE A 243 -0.51 -15.19 14.27
N THR A 244 0.76 -14.99 13.94
CA THR A 244 1.22 -13.82 13.13
C THR A 244 0.47 -13.72 11.82
N GLY A 245 0.29 -14.83 11.10
CA GLY A 245 -0.45 -14.81 9.82
C GLY A 245 -1.91 -14.36 10.00
N LYS A 246 -2.59 -14.82 11.07
CA LYS A 246 -3.98 -14.47 11.37
C LYS A 246 -4.11 -12.98 11.74
N VAL A 247 -3.19 -12.48 12.56
CA VAL A 247 -3.14 -11.06 12.96
C VAL A 247 -2.85 -10.17 11.74
N MET A 248 -1.88 -10.53 10.91
CA MET A 248 -1.56 -9.78 9.69
C MET A 248 -2.73 -9.78 8.69
N ALA A 249 -3.45 -10.90 8.55
CA ALA A 249 -4.63 -10.97 7.69
C ALA A 249 -5.73 -10.02 8.16
N ILE A 250 -6.00 -9.93 9.47
CA ILE A 250 -6.98 -8.97 10.01
C ILE A 250 -6.53 -7.53 9.74
N ILE A 251 -5.26 -7.21 9.99
CA ILE A 251 -4.73 -5.86 9.76
C ILE A 251 -4.84 -5.48 8.29
N SER A 252 -4.45 -6.37 7.38
CA SER A 252 -4.58 -6.16 5.93
C SER A 252 -6.04 -5.96 5.52
N SER A 253 -6.96 -6.77 6.05
CA SER A 253 -8.39 -6.61 5.77
C SER A 253 -8.93 -5.26 6.25
N LEU A 254 -8.58 -4.83 7.46
CA LEU A 254 -8.97 -3.52 7.99
C LEU A 254 -8.41 -2.37 7.13
N THR A 255 -7.16 -2.49 6.72
CA THR A 255 -6.48 -1.50 5.87
C THR A 255 -7.13 -1.39 4.51
N ILE A 256 -7.45 -2.53 3.87
CA ILE A 256 -8.13 -2.56 2.57
C ILE A 256 -9.56 -2.01 2.67
N CYS A 257 -10.32 -2.38 3.72
CA CYS A 257 -11.66 -1.85 3.96
C CYS A 257 -11.67 -0.33 4.24
N ALA A 258 -10.60 0.22 4.79
CA ALA A 258 -10.47 1.64 5.03
C ALA A 258 -10.31 2.47 3.75
N GLN A 259 -9.74 1.90 2.67
CA GLN A 259 -9.49 2.62 1.42
C GLN A 259 -10.77 3.18 0.77
N PRO A 260 -11.84 2.38 0.53
CA PRO A 260 -13.09 2.91 -0.02
C PRO A 260 -13.71 4.00 0.87
N LEU A 261 -13.61 3.84 2.19
CA LEU A 261 -14.12 4.85 3.14
C LEU A 261 -13.35 6.17 3.00
N GLY A 262 -12.02 6.10 2.84
CA GLY A 262 -11.20 7.27 2.55
C GLY A 262 -11.61 7.94 1.23
N GLN A 263 -11.78 7.16 0.17
CA GLN A 263 -12.21 7.68 -1.14
C GLN A 263 -13.59 8.36 -1.07
N MET A 264 -14.54 7.77 -0.37
CA MET A 264 -15.86 8.37 -0.15
C MET A 264 -15.77 9.66 0.65
N LEU A 265 -14.94 9.68 1.71
CA LEU A 265 -14.72 10.87 2.54
C LEU A 265 -14.16 12.03 1.70
N TYR A 266 -13.11 11.79 0.93
CA TYR A 266 -12.50 12.82 0.08
C TYR A 266 -13.43 13.26 -1.06
N GLY A 267 -14.21 12.34 -1.65
CA GLY A 267 -15.23 12.69 -2.63
C GLY A 267 -16.29 13.62 -2.05
N TRP A 268 -16.76 13.34 -0.84
CA TRP A 268 -17.71 14.18 -0.13
C TRP A 268 -17.11 15.55 0.25
N LEU A 269 -15.85 15.56 0.71
CA LEU A 269 -15.13 16.81 1.04
C LEU A 269 -15.01 17.71 -0.19
N HIS A 270 -14.64 17.18 -1.35
CA HIS A 270 -14.54 17.97 -2.58
C HIS A 270 -15.88 18.50 -3.10
N ALA A 271 -16.98 17.85 -2.75
CA ALA A 271 -18.33 18.33 -3.11
C ALA A 271 -18.80 19.51 -2.22
N HIS A 272 -18.28 19.62 -0.96
CA HIS A 272 -18.81 20.57 0.02
C HIS A 272 -17.76 21.56 0.56
N CYS A 273 -16.47 21.29 0.39
CA CYS A 273 -15.40 22.08 0.97
C CYS A 273 -14.47 22.65 -0.11
N THR A 274 -13.80 23.73 0.22
CA THR A 274 -12.76 24.33 -0.63
C THR A 274 -11.45 23.54 -0.51
N VAL A 275 -10.64 23.50 -1.58
CA VAL A 275 -9.42 22.68 -1.68
C VAL A 275 -8.42 22.94 -0.55
N TRP A 276 -8.26 24.18 -0.12
CA TRP A 276 -7.33 24.53 0.96
C TRP A 276 -7.72 23.96 2.33
N LEU A 277 -9.00 23.61 2.51
CA LEU A 277 -9.51 22.98 3.74
C LEU A 277 -9.34 21.46 3.73
N ILE A 278 -9.15 20.89 2.55
CA ILE A 278 -9.02 19.44 2.33
C ILE A 278 -7.56 18.99 2.42
N LEU A 279 -6.64 19.88 2.02
CA LEU A 279 -5.18 19.69 2.15
C LEU A 279 -4.73 19.90 3.60
#